data_cf10f4d3dea4a36476019f45ee2f6403
#
_entry.id   cf10f4d3dea4a36476019f45ee2f6403
#
_cell.length_a   1.000
_cell.length_b   1.000
_cell.length_c   1.000
_cell.angle_alpha   90.00
_cell.angle_beta   90.00
_cell.angle_gamma   90.00
#
_symmetry.space_group_name_H-M   'P 1'
#
loop_
_entity.id
_entity.type
_entity.pdbx_description
1 polymer ?
#
loop_
_entity_poly.entity_id
_entity_poly.type
_entity_poly.pdbx_seq_one_letter_code
_entity_poly.pdbx_strand_id
1 'polypeptide(L)'
;MKFMKNNNDFIKFFKTNWIKLFLILCSLIIIIALSLFIVPNWLGRNKFTDELSNFANKSSVFSLSKIYCYSSASGINNTEGKAMWDVNVSQYTDIALGLSINNVNNDLTNNLGNSNLQVVDTSPKYSISKIYIDNISFSNNNTGTLSLSYIPILNFGLISNDELTNPGKQQNKIDFNIVDNKEILLNNIVQEPSIDKNLVLPITLRYLNSNIKTDHTITNIEEKLAFDGSILKRASIPLSSIKNEVTFNIHIVTNSSEEYMYPVHLQIPLQNEDNGKNIYDGSYSQEVEFNNCYFY
;
A
#
# COMPACT_ATOMS: atom_id res chain seq x y z
N MET A 1 -14.89 -27.71 -53.94
CA MET A 1 -13.71 -26.89 -53.76
C MET A 1 -12.71 -27.19 -54.88
N LYS A 2 -12.62 -26.31 -55.95
CA LYS A 2 -11.70 -26.57 -57.11
C LYS A 2 -10.30 -26.13 -56.65
N PHE A 3 -9.36 -27.07 -56.55
CA PHE A 3 -7.96 -26.78 -56.30
C PHE A 3 -7.36 -25.92 -57.43
N MET A 4 -6.80 -24.78 -57.08
CA MET A 4 -6.09 -23.91 -58.01
C MET A 4 -4.89 -24.65 -58.61
N LYS A 5 -4.89 -24.85 -59.92
CA LYS A 5 -3.95 -25.74 -60.63
C LYS A 5 -2.74 -25.04 -61.19
N ASN A 6 -2.61 -23.69 -61.03
CA ASN A 6 -1.47 -22.96 -61.60
C ASN A 6 -1.11 -21.67 -60.83
N ASN A 7 0.17 -21.35 -60.69
CA ASN A 7 0.65 -20.15 -60.01
C ASN A 7 0.05 -18.83 -60.54
N ASN A 8 -0.32 -18.80 -61.82
CA ASN A 8 -0.96 -17.63 -62.42
C ASN A 8 -2.38 -17.38 -61.94
N ASP A 9 -3.14 -18.42 -61.58
CA ASP A 9 -4.46 -18.27 -61.04
C ASP A 9 -4.47 -17.79 -59.59
N PHE A 10 -3.43 -18.16 -58.84
CA PHE A 10 -3.17 -17.68 -57.48
C PHE A 10 -2.86 -16.18 -57.45
N ILE A 11 -1.97 -15.74 -58.33
CA ILE A 11 -1.59 -14.33 -58.45
C ILE A 11 -2.75 -13.48 -58.91
N LYS A 12 -3.59 -13.98 -59.84
CA LYS A 12 -4.78 -13.29 -60.31
C LYS A 12 -5.87 -13.19 -59.25
N PHE A 13 -6.05 -14.23 -58.44
CA PHE A 13 -6.96 -14.24 -57.29
C PHE A 13 -6.51 -13.22 -56.23
N PHE A 14 -5.22 -13.16 -55.93
CA PHE A 14 -4.65 -12.19 -55.01
C PHE A 14 -4.83 -10.75 -55.49
N LYS A 15 -4.52 -10.44 -56.75
CA LYS A 15 -4.71 -9.11 -57.33
C LYS A 15 -6.19 -8.68 -57.29
N THR A 16 -7.14 -9.56 -57.55
CA THR A 16 -8.56 -9.22 -57.60
C THR A 16 -9.19 -9.09 -56.23
N ASN A 17 -8.69 -9.83 -55.23
CA ASN A 17 -9.25 -9.85 -53.86
C ASN A 17 -8.34 -9.23 -52.80
N TRP A 18 -7.30 -8.54 -53.21
CA TRP A 18 -6.28 -7.94 -52.31
C TRP A 18 -6.93 -7.11 -51.18
N ILE A 19 -7.89 -6.23 -51.49
CA ILE A 19 -8.54 -5.36 -50.47
C ILE A 19 -9.31 -6.23 -49.48
N LYS A 20 -10.04 -7.27 -49.95
CA LYS A 20 -10.78 -8.18 -49.07
C LYS A 20 -9.86 -9.00 -48.18
N LEU A 21 -8.75 -9.48 -48.71
CA LEU A 21 -7.73 -10.21 -47.94
C LEU A 21 -7.04 -9.33 -46.91
N PHE A 22 -6.75 -8.06 -47.27
CA PHE A 22 -6.20 -7.10 -46.35
C PHE A 22 -7.15 -6.75 -45.21
N LEU A 23 -8.44 -6.56 -45.49
CA LEU A 23 -9.45 -6.32 -44.45
C LEU A 23 -9.62 -7.52 -43.51
N ILE A 24 -9.59 -8.74 -44.05
CA ILE A 24 -9.65 -9.99 -43.26
C ILE A 24 -8.39 -10.06 -42.36
N LEU A 25 -7.20 -9.76 -42.87
CA LEU A 25 -5.97 -9.78 -42.08
C LEU A 25 -6.00 -8.73 -40.97
N CYS A 26 -6.44 -7.52 -41.25
CA CYS A 26 -6.58 -6.45 -40.26
C CYS A 26 -7.60 -6.83 -39.16
N SER A 27 -8.74 -7.41 -39.54
CA SER A 27 -9.75 -7.86 -38.55
C SER A 27 -9.22 -8.99 -37.68
N LEU A 28 -8.43 -9.90 -38.22
CA LEU A 28 -7.78 -11.00 -37.48
C LEU A 28 -6.75 -10.44 -36.47
N ILE A 29 -5.95 -9.46 -36.89
CA ILE A 29 -4.98 -8.80 -35.99
C ILE A 29 -5.72 -8.06 -34.86
N ILE A 30 -6.82 -7.36 -35.16
CA ILE A 30 -7.63 -6.69 -34.14
C ILE A 30 -8.22 -7.69 -33.15
N ILE A 31 -8.77 -8.82 -33.64
CA ILE A 31 -9.31 -9.88 -32.78
C ILE A 31 -8.23 -10.48 -31.89
N ILE A 32 -7.03 -10.74 -32.44
CA ILE A 32 -5.90 -11.27 -31.65
C ILE A 32 -5.46 -10.23 -30.61
N ALA A 33 -5.33 -8.96 -30.99
CA ALA A 33 -4.97 -7.89 -30.06
C ALA A 33 -6.01 -7.75 -28.93
N LEU A 34 -7.29 -7.74 -29.26
CA LEU A 34 -8.38 -7.70 -28.28
C LEU A 34 -8.38 -8.96 -27.38
N SER A 35 -8.13 -10.15 -27.94
CA SER A 35 -8.06 -11.37 -27.13
C SER A 35 -6.86 -11.38 -26.18
N LEU A 36 -5.71 -10.84 -26.58
CA LEU A 36 -4.53 -10.74 -25.74
C LEU A 36 -4.67 -9.70 -24.60
N PHE A 37 -5.51 -8.66 -24.80
CA PHE A 37 -5.76 -7.64 -23.79
C PHE A 37 -6.99 -7.92 -22.91
N ILE A 38 -8.08 -8.39 -23.51
CA ILE A 38 -9.36 -8.55 -22.80
C ILE A 38 -9.42 -9.88 -22.06
N VAL A 39 -8.97 -10.98 -22.67
CA VAL A 39 -9.07 -12.31 -22.08
C VAL A 39 -8.22 -12.50 -20.83
N PRO A 40 -6.94 -12.08 -20.78
CA PRO A 40 -6.16 -12.17 -19.54
C PRO A 40 -6.73 -11.28 -18.43
N ASN A 41 -7.17 -10.06 -18.75
CA ASN A 41 -7.77 -9.16 -17.77
C ASN A 41 -9.12 -9.68 -17.27
N TRP A 42 -9.92 -10.28 -18.14
CA TRP A 42 -11.21 -10.88 -17.76
C TRP A 42 -11.03 -12.17 -16.97
N LEU A 43 -10.12 -13.06 -17.38
CA LEU A 43 -9.80 -14.29 -16.66
C LEU A 43 -9.12 -14.01 -15.31
N GLY A 44 -8.22 -13.02 -15.26
CA GLY A 44 -7.60 -12.58 -14.01
C GLY A 44 -8.63 -11.98 -13.06
N ARG A 45 -9.56 -11.18 -13.57
CA ARG A 45 -10.63 -10.57 -12.80
C ARG A 45 -11.65 -11.60 -12.29
N ASN A 46 -12.01 -12.59 -13.11
CA ASN A 46 -12.91 -13.65 -12.67
C ASN A 46 -12.24 -14.60 -11.67
N LYS A 47 -10.97 -14.95 -11.87
CA LYS A 47 -10.22 -15.74 -10.90
C LYS A 47 -10.11 -15.01 -9.56
N PHE A 48 -9.81 -13.73 -9.59
CA PHE A 48 -9.73 -12.89 -8.40
C PHE A 48 -11.09 -12.74 -7.70
N THR A 49 -12.20 -12.56 -8.47
CA THR A 49 -13.56 -12.50 -7.90
C THR A 49 -14.02 -13.84 -7.37
N ASP A 50 -13.66 -14.95 -8.03
CA ASP A 50 -13.99 -16.30 -7.55
C ASP A 50 -13.17 -16.68 -6.31
N GLU A 51 -11.89 -16.33 -6.28
CA GLU A 51 -11.08 -16.44 -5.08
C GLU A 51 -11.63 -15.56 -3.95
N LEU A 52 -11.95 -14.29 -4.23
CA LEU A 52 -12.56 -13.38 -3.25
C LEU A 52 -13.90 -13.89 -2.74
N SER A 53 -14.76 -14.45 -3.61
CA SER A 53 -16.06 -15.01 -3.20
C SER A 53 -15.91 -16.28 -2.37
N ASN A 54 -14.92 -17.10 -2.66
CA ASN A 54 -14.56 -18.28 -1.85
C ASN A 54 -13.94 -17.89 -0.50
N PHE A 55 -13.24 -16.76 -0.44
CA PHE A 55 -12.68 -16.20 0.78
C PHE A 55 -13.73 -15.45 1.60
N ALA A 56 -14.62 -14.69 0.98
CA ALA A 56 -15.69 -13.95 1.66
C ALA A 56 -16.64 -14.88 2.46
N ASN A 57 -16.73 -16.14 2.08
CA ASN A 57 -17.49 -17.14 2.84
C ASN A 57 -16.73 -17.71 4.05
N LYS A 58 -15.42 -17.45 4.19
CA LYS A 58 -14.61 -18.05 5.25
C LYS A 58 -14.36 -17.16 6.46
N SER A 59 -14.44 -15.84 6.35
CA SER A 59 -14.13 -15.01 7.51
C SER A 59 -14.67 -13.58 7.40
N SER A 60 -15.82 -13.39 8.00
CA SER A 60 -16.33 -12.06 8.33
C SER A 60 -15.84 -11.56 9.70
N VAL A 61 -14.91 -12.27 10.37
CA VAL A 61 -14.52 -11.97 11.76
C VAL A 61 -13.63 -10.74 11.83
N PHE A 62 -12.63 -10.66 10.98
CA PHE A 62 -11.71 -9.51 10.93
C PHE A 62 -11.80 -8.81 9.59
N SER A 63 -11.71 -7.49 9.61
CA SER A 63 -11.66 -6.68 8.39
C SER A 63 -10.69 -5.51 8.53
N LEU A 64 -10.14 -5.10 7.38
CA LEU A 64 -9.48 -3.82 7.23
C LEU A 64 -10.58 -2.79 6.94
N SER A 65 -10.80 -1.85 7.85
CA SER A 65 -11.85 -0.84 7.74
C SER A 65 -11.37 0.41 7.00
N LYS A 66 -10.13 0.83 7.27
CA LYS A 66 -9.54 2.00 6.64
C LYS A 66 -8.03 2.00 6.67
N ILE A 67 -7.44 2.74 5.75
CA ILE A 67 -6.03 3.11 5.77
C ILE A 67 -5.94 4.63 5.74
N TYR A 68 -5.21 5.19 6.70
CA TYR A 68 -4.82 6.59 6.68
C TYR A 68 -3.31 6.66 6.46
N CYS A 69 -2.89 7.45 5.49
CA CYS A 69 -1.48 7.66 5.18
C CYS A 69 -1.13 9.14 5.27
N TYR A 70 0.07 9.43 5.74
CA TYR A 70 0.67 10.76 5.75
C TYR A 70 2.07 10.69 5.15
N SER A 71 2.29 11.34 4.01
CA SER A 71 3.57 11.39 3.32
C SER A 71 4.22 12.74 3.50
N SER A 72 5.50 12.73 3.83
CA SER A 72 6.32 13.93 3.94
C SER A 72 7.79 13.62 3.61
N ALA A 73 8.63 14.65 3.64
CA ALA A 73 10.05 14.51 3.51
C ALA A 73 10.76 15.44 4.49
N SER A 74 12.01 15.13 4.79
CA SER A 74 12.86 15.98 5.64
C SER A 74 14.28 15.96 5.11
N GLY A 75 15.01 17.03 5.37
CA GLY A 75 16.41 17.15 5.03
C GLY A 75 17.24 17.49 6.25
N ILE A 76 18.43 16.96 6.32
CA ILE A 76 19.44 17.34 7.28
C ILE A 76 20.66 17.89 6.59
N ASN A 77 21.35 18.80 7.30
CA ASN A 77 22.63 19.32 6.86
C ASN A 77 23.75 18.34 7.25
N ASN A 78 24.50 17.88 6.26
CA ASN A 78 25.63 16.96 6.47
C ASN A 78 26.96 17.68 6.75
N THR A 79 27.01 19.01 6.69
CA THR A 79 28.27 19.77 6.76
C THR A 79 28.20 20.84 7.82
N GLU A 80 28.48 20.48 9.09
CA GLU A 80 28.63 21.45 10.15
C GLU A 80 29.76 22.46 9.86
N GLY A 81 29.45 23.73 10.02
CA GLY A 81 30.45 24.81 9.99
C GLY A 81 30.89 25.28 8.60
N LYS A 82 30.26 24.80 7.51
CA LYS A 82 30.56 25.31 6.16
C LYS A 82 29.50 26.31 5.70
N ALA A 83 29.93 27.25 4.86
CA ALA A 83 29.03 28.23 4.23
C ALA A 83 28.09 27.59 3.17
N MET A 84 28.41 26.40 2.69
CA MET A 84 27.63 25.60 1.76
C MET A 84 27.25 24.29 2.44
N TRP A 85 25.96 23.93 2.39
CA TRP A 85 25.41 22.77 3.07
C TRP A 85 24.91 21.75 2.07
N ASP A 86 25.50 20.58 2.08
CA ASP A 86 24.96 19.43 1.38
C ASP A 86 23.77 18.89 2.15
N VAL A 87 22.65 18.71 1.46
CA VAL A 87 21.42 18.26 2.09
C VAL A 87 21.24 16.76 1.88
N ASN A 88 21.13 16.02 2.97
CA ASN A 88 20.66 14.64 2.93
C ASN A 88 19.13 14.63 3.06
N VAL A 89 18.45 14.03 2.11
CA VAL A 89 16.98 14.01 2.06
C VAL A 89 16.47 12.63 2.38
N SER A 90 15.43 12.58 3.19
CA SER A 90 14.65 11.37 3.47
C SER A 90 13.17 11.63 3.20
N GLN A 91 12.53 10.73 2.48
CA GLN A 91 11.10 10.71 2.27
C GLN A 91 10.49 9.62 3.15
N TYR A 92 9.38 9.92 3.80
CA TYR A 92 8.67 8.94 4.62
C TYR A 92 7.17 8.98 4.39
N THR A 93 6.53 7.85 4.65
CA THR A 93 5.07 7.73 4.67
C THR A 93 4.67 6.94 5.90
N ASP A 94 3.92 7.59 6.77
CA ASP A 94 3.30 6.95 7.92
C ASP A 94 1.97 6.37 7.50
N ILE A 95 1.71 5.14 7.92
CA ILE A 95 0.58 4.31 7.53
C ILE A 95 -0.15 3.88 8.80
N ALA A 96 -1.41 4.24 8.93
CA ALA A 96 -2.29 3.77 10.01
C ALA A 96 -3.35 2.84 9.43
N LEU A 97 -3.34 1.58 9.87
CA LEU A 97 -4.21 0.51 9.42
C LEU A 97 -5.31 0.29 10.46
N GLY A 98 -6.52 0.73 10.16
CA GLY A 98 -7.70 0.52 11.00
C GLY A 98 -8.25 -0.88 10.78
N LEU A 99 -8.11 -1.74 11.79
CA LEU A 99 -8.67 -3.09 11.80
C LEU A 99 -9.98 -3.10 12.58
N SER A 100 -10.85 -4.03 12.27
CA SER A 100 -12.12 -4.21 12.97
C SER A 100 -12.41 -5.68 13.23
N ILE A 101 -13.01 -5.96 14.38
CA ILE A 101 -13.58 -7.26 14.68
C ILE A 101 -15.05 -7.19 14.33
N ASN A 102 -15.48 -7.95 13.34
CA ASN A 102 -16.87 -7.98 12.91
C ASN A 102 -17.66 -8.97 13.76
N ASN A 103 -18.79 -8.52 14.27
CA ASN A 103 -19.68 -9.42 15.00
C ASN A 103 -20.36 -10.39 14.04
N VAL A 104 -20.11 -11.68 14.20
CA VAL A 104 -20.69 -12.76 13.37
C VAL A 104 -22.14 -13.06 13.75
N ASN A 105 -22.70 -12.42 14.76
CA ASN A 105 -24.06 -12.70 15.26
C ASN A 105 -25.14 -11.80 14.63
N ASN A 106 -25.27 -11.80 13.30
CA ASN A 106 -26.45 -11.25 12.65
C ASN A 106 -27.75 -12.06 12.95
N ASP A 107 -27.65 -13.27 13.48
CA ASP A 107 -28.82 -14.11 13.77
C ASP A 107 -29.54 -13.76 15.07
N LEU A 108 -28.90 -13.04 16.00
CA LEU A 108 -29.54 -12.61 17.26
C LEU A 108 -30.25 -11.26 17.14
N THR A 109 -29.90 -10.41 16.18
CA THR A 109 -30.53 -9.09 16.00
C THR A 109 -31.90 -9.16 15.33
N ASN A 110 -32.24 -10.26 14.63
CA ASN A 110 -33.53 -10.43 14.01
C ASN A 110 -34.65 -10.84 14.98
N ASN A 111 -34.32 -11.25 16.22
CA ASN A 111 -35.28 -11.71 17.21
C ASN A 111 -35.52 -10.76 18.39
N LEU A 112 -34.75 -9.69 18.52
CA LEU A 112 -34.90 -8.70 19.57
C LEU A 112 -35.07 -7.31 18.94
N GLY A 113 -36.32 -6.94 18.72
CA GLY A 113 -36.67 -5.63 18.17
C GLY A 113 -35.92 -4.47 18.82
N ASN A 114 -35.33 -3.62 17.99
CA ASN A 114 -34.89 -2.26 18.29
C ASN A 114 -34.09 -2.03 19.59
N SER A 115 -32.97 -2.70 19.78
CA SER A 115 -31.96 -2.20 20.72
C SER A 115 -30.62 -2.04 19.99
N ASN A 116 -30.12 -0.79 19.94
CA ASN A 116 -28.80 -0.40 19.44
C ASN A 116 -27.63 -0.91 20.33
N LEU A 117 -27.80 -2.07 20.95
CA LEU A 117 -26.74 -2.72 21.69
C LEU A 117 -25.98 -3.63 20.71
N GLN A 118 -24.87 -3.15 20.20
CA GLN A 118 -23.83 -3.98 19.61
C GLN A 118 -23.32 -4.90 20.73
N VAL A 119 -23.87 -6.09 20.82
CA VAL A 119 -23.28 -7.14 21.66
C VAL A 119 -22.03 -7.61 20.93
N VAL A 120 -20.88 -7.10 21.37
CA VAL A 120 -19.59 -7.65 20.97
C VAL A 120 -19.57 -9.08 21.47
N ASP A 121 -19.55 -10.05 20.57
CA ASP A 121 -19.32 -11.45 20.96
C ASP A 121 -17.89 -11.56 21.45
N THR A 122 -17.74 -11.46 22.77
CA THR A 122 -16.47 -11.65 23.47
C THR A 122 -16.15 -13.13 23.65
N SER A 123 -16.68 -14.01 22.79
CA SER A 123 -16.40 -15.42 22.90
C SER A 123 -14.87 -15.64 22.82
N PRO A 124 -14.30 -16.49 23.68
CA PRO A 124 -12.85 -16.77 23.67
C PRO A 124 -12.32 -17.24 22.34
N LYS A 125 -13.21 -17.73 21.47
CA LYS A 125 -12.88 -18.23 20.14
C LYS A 125 -12.24 -17.17 19.23
N TYR A 126 -12.68 -15.90 19.32
CA TYR A 126 -12.19 -14.82 18.46
C TYR A 126 -11.25 -13.87 19.19
N SER A 127 -10.89 -14.17 20.45
CA SER A 127 -9.85 -13.40 21.14
C SER A 127 -8.52 -13.54 20.43
N ILE A 128 -7.87 -12.40 20.19
CA ILE A 128 -6.60 -12.35 19.48
C ILE A 128 -5.47 -12.82 20.41
N SER A 129 -4.69 -13.76 19.96
CA SER A 129 -3.49 -14.26 20.65
C SER A 129 -2.20 -13.68 20.08
N LYS A 130 -2.19 -13.36 18.77
CA LYS A 130 -1.02 -12.83 18.08
C LYS A 130 -1.43 -12.03 16.86
N ILE A 131 -0.71 -10.94 16.62
CA ILE A 131 -0.72 -10.22 15.34
C ILE A 131 0.72 -10.07 14.86
N TYR A 132 0.93 -10.21 13.56
CA TYR A 132 2.21 -9.94 12.94
C TYR A 132 2.05 -9.52 11.47
N ILE A 133 3.10 -8.87 10.97
CA ILE A 133 3.23 -8.48 9.57
C ILE A 133 4.44 -9.20 9.00
N ASP A 134 4.32 -9.77 7.81
CA ASP A 134 5.41 -10.41 7.08
C ASP A 134 5.35 -10.16 5.57
N ASN A 135 6.18 -10.87 4.81
CA ASN A 135 6.28 -10.74 3.34
C ASN A 135 6.45 -9.30 2.86
N ILE A 136 7.18 -8.50 3.66
CA ILE A 136 7.43 -7.10 3.35
C ILE A 136 8.32 -6.99 2.13
N SER A 137 7.83 -6.34 1.08
CA SER A 137 8.60 -6.11 -0.14
C SER A 137 8.37 -4.71 -0.73
N PHE A 138 9.32 -4.29 -1.54
CA PHE A 138 9.35 -2.99 -2.21
C PHE A 138 9.64 -3.17 -3.68
N SER A 139 9.03 -2.34 -4.54
CA SER A 139 9.41 -2.26 -5.95
C SER A 139 10.78 -1.57 -6.09
N ASN A 140 11.61 -2.03 -7.02
CA ASN A 140 13.06 -1.76 -7.06
C ASN A 140 13.51 -0.44 -7.70
N ASN A 141 12.75 0.65 -7.63
CA ASN A 141 13.07 1.88 -8.39
C ASN A 141 13.47 3.08 -7.52
N ASN A 142 14.17 2.86 -6.40
CA ASN A 142 14.44 3.93 -5.47
C ASN A 142 15.91 4.35 -5.42
N THR A 143 16.13 5.64 -5.14
CA THR A 143 17.46 6.23 -5.04
C THR A 143 18.03 6.22 -3.63
N GLY A 144 17.27 5.73 -2.65
CA GLY A 144 17.66 5.70 -1.24
C GLY A 144 17.68 4.30 -0.64
N THR A 145 17.73 4.24 0.68
CA THR A 145 17.62 3.02 1.49
C THR A 145 16.20 2.89 2.02
N LEU A 146 15.56 1.77 1.70
CA LEU A 146 14.16 1.51 2.04
C LEU A 146 14.03 0.72 3.33
N SER A 147 13.02 1.08 4.13
CA SER A 147 12.61 0.29 5.28
C SER A 147 11.12 0.46 5.57
N LEU A 148 10.52 -0.57 6.17
CA LEU A 148 9.20 -0.51 6.80
C LEU A 148 9.36 -0.94 8.26
N SER A 149 8.89 -0.14 9.20
CA SER A 149 9.00 -0.38 10.62
C SER A 149 7.72 0.03 11.34
N TYR A 150 7.53 -0.51 12.55
CA TYR A 150 6.54 0.01 13.47
C TYR A 150 6.93 1.40 13.96
N ILE A 151 5.95 2.26 14.18
CA ILE A 151 6.08 3.50 14.92
C ILE A 151 5.00 3.61 16.01
N PRO A 152 5.30 4.19 17.19
CA PRO A 152 4.26 4.53 18.15
C PRO A 152 3.27 5.53 17.55
N ILE A 153 1.99 5.42 17.90
CA ILE A 153 0.94 6.29 17.36
C ILE A 153 1.21 7.79 17.59
N LEU A 154 1.88 8.14 18.68
CA LEU A 154 2.25 9.54 18.97
C LEU A 154 3.38 10.08 18.10
N ASN A 155 4.11 9.22 17.43
CA ASN A 155 5.17 9.59 16.48
C ASN A 155 4.65 9.76 15.05
N PHE A 156 3.35 9.51 14.85
CA PHE A 156 2.73 9.63 13.52
C PHE A 156 2.85 11.06 12.99
N GLY A 157 3.36 11.21 11.77
CA GLY A 157 3.64 12.51 11.14
C GLY A 157 4.93 13.19 11.60
N LEU A 158 5.63 12.63 12.59
CA LEU A 158 6.87 13.21 13.14
C LEU A 158 8.05 12.29 12.81
N ILE A 159 9.15 12.85 12.30
CA ILE A 159 10.40 12.11 12.09
C ILE A 159 11.50 12.73 12.95
N SER A 160 12.28 11.89 13.60
CA SER A 160 13.40 12.34 14.43
C SER A 160 14.69 12.50 13.60
N ASN A 161 15.62 13.32 14.10
CA ASN A 161 16.93 13.43 13.47
C ASN A 161 17.69 12.09 13.52
N ASP A 162 17.50 11.30 14.57
CA ASP A 162 18.13 9.97 14.68
C ASP A 162 17.65 9.03 13.59
N GLU A 163 16.36 9.04 13.23
CA GLU A 163 15.84 8.25 12.12
C GLU A 163 16.39 8.71 10.76
N LEU A 164 16.66 10.00 10.61
CA LEU A 164 17.28 10.55 9.41
C LEU A 164 18.75 10.18 9.27
N THR A 165 19.49 10.15 10.39
CA THR A 165 20.93 9.85 10.41
C THR A 165 21.23 8.36 10.50
N ASN A 166 20.42 7.64 11.27
CA ASN A 166 20.57 6.22 11.54
C ASN A 166 19.25 5.48 11.23
N PRO A 167 18.89 5.43 9.95
CA PRO A 167 17.65 4.74 9.57
C PRO A 167 17.72 3.28 10.01
N GLY A 168 16.64 2.80 10.63
CA GLY A 168 16.53 1.41 11.05
C GLY A 168 16.73 0.44 9.88
N LYS A 169 17.19 -0.76 10.17
CA LYS A 169 17.26 -1.82 9.17
C LYS A 169 15.86 -2.24 8.77
N GLN A 170 15.69 -2.59 7.49
CA GLN A 170 14.46 -3.21 7.00
C GLN A 170 14.12 -4.42 7.88
N GLN A 171 12.89 -4.45 8.38
CA GLN A 171 12.35 -5.60 9.10
C GLN A 171 11.66 -6.53 8.09
N ASN A 172 11.98 -7.82 8.14
CA ASN A 172 11.30 -8.82 7.31
C ASN A 172 9.98 -9.28 7.94
N LYS A 173 9.86 -9.07 9.25
CA LYS A 173 8.69 -9.42 10.05
C LYS A 173 8.56 -8.45 11.22
N ILE A 174 7.33 -8.06 11.54
CA ILE A 174 6.99 -7.23 12.70
C ILE A 174 5.97 -8.01 13.53
N ASP A 175 6.38 -8.50 14.69
CA ASP A 175 5.49 -9.16 15.65
C ASP A 175 4.97 -8.10 16.65
N PHE A 176 3.66 -8.11 16.94
CA PHE A 176 3.03 -7.16 17.84
C PHE A 176 2.70 -7.79 19.18
N ASN A 177 3.05 -7.10 20.25
CA ASN A 177 2.60 -7.41 21.59
C ASN A 177 1.13 -7.02 21.75
N ILE A 178 0.30 -7.94 22.22
CA ILE A 178 -1.11 -7.68 22.50
C ILE A 178 -1.23 -7.07 23.89
N VAL A 179 -1.82 -5.88 23.99
CA VAL A 179 -2.04 -5.19 25.26
C VAL A 179 -3.54 -5.10 25.58
N ASP A 180 -3.88 -5.26 26.84
CA ASP A 180 -5.27 -5.25 27.27
C ASP A 180 -5.88 -3.84 27.35
N ASN A 181 -5.04 -2.84 27.56
CA ASN A 181 -5.48 -1.46 27.74
C ASN A 181 -4.86 -0.54 26.70
N LYS A 182 -5.69 0.08 25.86
CA LYS A 182 -5.29 1.06 24.86
C LYS A 182 -4.57 2.28 25.44
N GLU A 183 -4.81 2.64 26.70
CA GLU A 183 -4.17 3.77 27.38
C GLU A 183 -2.65 3.58 27.47
N ILE A 184 -2.18 2.32 27.51
CA ILE A 184 -0.74 2.01 27.46
C ILE A 184 -0.14 2.51 26.15
N LEU A 185 -0.85 2.32 25.04
CA LEU A 185 -0.40 2.76 23.71
C LEU A 185 -0.48 4.28 23.56
N LEU A 186 -1.51 4.90 24.12
CA LEU A 186 -1.72 6.36 24.07
C LEU A 186 -0.77 7.13 24.98
N ASN A 187 -0.34 6.53 26.09
CA ASN A 187 0.58 7.16 27.05
C ASN A 187 2.07 7.03 26.70
N ASN A 188 2.38 6.44 25.56
CA ASN A 188 3.61 6.65 24.84
C ASN A 188 4.91 6.06 25.38
N ILE A 189 4.89 5.00 26.11
CA ILE A 189 6.16 4.45 26.62
C ILE A 189 6.58 3.21 25.83
N VAL A 190 5.70 2.69 24.98
CA VAL A 190 5.94 1.42 24.28
C VAL A 190 6.64 1.68 22.95
N GLN A 191 7.96 1.57 22.94
CA GLN A 191 8.76 1.63 21.70
C GLN A 191 8.68 0.31 20.91
N GLU A 192 8.24 -0.77 21.56
CA GLU A 192 8.06 -2.07 20.93
C GLU A 192 6.73 -2.11 20.15
N PRO A 193 6.67 -2.86 19.04
CA PRO A 193 5.44 -3.04 18.30
C PRO A 193 4.33 -3.59 19.21
N SER A 194 3.25 -2.85 19.36
CA SER A 194 2.15 -3.18 20.26
C SER A 194 0.80 -2.76 19.69
N ILE A 195 -0.23 -3.52 20.01
CA ILE A 195 -1.61 -3.24 19.59
C ILE A 195 -2.57 -3.63 20.72
N ASP A 196 -3.69 -2.90 20.83
CA ASP A 196 -4.74 -3.26 21.78
C ASP A 196 -5.55 -4.48 21.29
N LYS A 197 -5.93 -5.35 22.21
CA LYS A 197 -6.63 -6.61 21.91
C LYS A 197 -7.98 -6.43 21.22
N ASN A 198 -8.61 -5.27 21.36
CA ASN A 198 -9.93 -4.98 20.79
C ASN A 198 -9.82 -4.26 19.43
N LEU A 199 -8.61 -4.02 18.93
CA LEU A 199 -8.32 -3.32 17.66
C LEU A 199 -8.96 -1.91 17.60
N VAL A 200 -9.07 -1.23 18.74
CA VAL A 200 -9.63 0.13 18.81
C VAL A 200 -8.68 1.15 18.19
N LEU A 201 -7.37 0.92 18.37
CA LEU A 201 -6.34 1.76 17.78
C LEU A 201 -5.78 1.11 16.50
N PRO A 202 -5.37 1.92 15.51
CA PRO A 202 -4.78 1.40 14.29
C PRO A 202 -3.38 0.83 14.54
N ILE A 203 -2.96 -0.10 13.68
CA ILE A 203 -1.54 -0.45 13.53
C ILE A 203 -0.86 0.69 12.82
N THR A 204 0.22 1.24 13.38
CA THR A 204 0.97 2.34 12.80
C THR A 204 2.35 1.88 12.33
N LEU A 205 2.63 2.13 11.07
CA LEU A 205 3.88 1.78 10.39
C LEU A 205 4.49 3.01 9.74
N ARG A 206 5.79 2.99 9.53
CA ARG A 206 6.53 3.97 8.74
C ARG A 206 7.28 3.30 7.61
N TYR A 207 6.94 3.68 6.40
CA TYR A 207 7.82 3.51 5.26
C TYR A 207 8.83 4.66 5.26
N LEU A 208 10.10 4.33 5.15
CA LEU A 208 11.18 5.31 5.07
C LEU A 208 12.06 5.02 3.86
N ASN A 209 12.27 6.03 3.03
CA ASN A 209 13.28 6.08 1.98
C ASN A 209 14.34 7.11 2.41
N SER A 210 15.41 6.64 3.02
CA SER A 210 16.47 7.47 3.59
C SER A 210 17.68 7.56 2.65
N ASN A 211 18.54 8.55 2.92
CA ASN A 211 19.77 8.76 2.18
C ASN A 211 19.55 8.93 0.66
N ILE A 212 18.48 9.62 0.28
CA ILE A 212 18.20 9.94 -1.11
C ILE A 212 19.32 10.86 -1.59
N LYS A 213 20.06 10.42 -2.60
CA LYS A 213 21.16 11.18 -3.19
C LYS A 213 20.60 12.41 -3.90
N THR A 214 21.19 13.57 -3.61
CA THR A 214 20.89 14.83 -4.26
C THR A 214 22.16 15.67 -4.38
N ASP A 215 22.26 16.43 -5.47
CA ASP A 215 23.32 17.44 -5.67
C ASP A 215 22.90 18.81 -5.12
N HIS A 216 21.80 18.87 -4.37
CA HIS A 216 21.28 20.11 -3.81
C HIS A 216 22.18 20.62 -2.70
N THR A 217 22.65 21.85 -2.88
CA THR A 217 23.49 22.55 -1.92
C THR A 217 22.82 23.85 -1.53
N ILE A 218 22.64 24.08 -0.22
CA ILE A 218 22.14 25.35 0.30
C ILE A 218 23.31 26.31 0.44
N THR A 219 23.26 27.41 -0.30
CA THR A 219 24.31 28.43 -0.34
C THR A 219 23.99 29.67 0.51
N ASN A 220 22.72 29.82 0.91
CA ASN A 220 22.25 30.97 1.67
C ASN A 220 21.81 30.55 3.08
N ILE A 221 22.46 31.11 4.11
CA ILE A 221 22.14 30.85 5.53
C ILE A 221 20.68 31.24 5.88
N GLU A 222 20.08 32.18 5.14
CA GLU A 222 18.70 32.60 5.34
C GLU A 222 17.68 31.63 4.72
N GLU A 223 18.14 30.70 3.89
CA GLU A 223 17.26 29.70 3.28
C GLU A 223 16.91 28.63 4.32
N LYS A 224 15.70 28.70 4.84
CA LYS A 224 15.19 27.68 5.77
C LYS A 224 15.02 26.36 5.05
N LEU A 225 15.59 25.29 5.59
CA LEU A 225 15.25 23.93 5.19
C LEU A 225 13.74 23.74 5.39
N ALA A 226 13.05 23.32 4.35
CA ALA A 226 11.69 22.87 4.49
C ALA A 226 11.70 21.43 5.04
N PHE A 227 11.06 21.23 6.19
CA PHE A 227 10.89 19.91 6.80
C PHE A 227 9.55 19.30 6.35
N ASP A 228 9.26 19.40 5.06
CA ASP A 228 8.08 18.85 4.42
C ASP A 228 8.41 18.38 3.00
N GLY A 229 7.43 17.79 2.32
CA GLY A 229 7.60 17.25 0.97
C GLY A 229 8.14 18.23 -0.06
N SER A 230 8.03 19.54 0.17
CA SER A 230 8.53 20.58 -0.76
C SER A 230 10.06 20.53 -0.93
N ILE A 231 10.80 19.96 0.03
CA ILE A 231 12.26 19.74 -0.08
C ILE A 231 12.59 18.84 -1.27
N LEU A 232 11.76 17.87 -1.63
CA LEU A 232 11.97 17.00 -2.77
C LEU A 232 12.00 17.78 -4.08
N LYS A 233 11.08 18.73 -4.23
CA LYS A 233 11.01 19.62 -5.40
C LYS A 233 12.20 20.58 -5.43
N ARG A 234 12.56 21.16 -4.29
CA ARG A 234 13.69 22.10 -4.17
C ARG A 234 15.01 21.39 -4.46
N ALA A 235 15.19 20.17 -3.97
CA ALA A 235 16.36 19.34 -4.24
C ALA A 235 16.35 18.69 -5.62
N SER A 236 15.38 19.03 -6.49
CA SER A 236 15.22 18.47 -7.85
C SER A 236 15.15 16.94 -7.89
N ILE A 237 14.60 16.31 -6.85
CA ILE A 237 14.40 14.86 -6.78
C ILE A 237 13.11 14.52 -7.50
N PRO A 238 13.15 13.80 -8.64
CA PRO A 238 11.94 13.48 -9.39
C PRO A 238 11.07 12.47 -8.64
N LEU A 239 9.74 12.65 -8.65
CA LEU A 239 8.80 11.71 -8.02
C LEU A 239 8.98 10.27 -8.52
N SER A 240 9.30 10.11 -9.80
CA SER A 240 9.54 8.79 -10.41
C SER A 240 10.70 8.03 -9.77
N SER A 241 11.71 8.73 -9.23
CA SER A 241 12.88 8.11 -8.59
C SER A 241 12.62 7.64 -7.15
N ILE A 242 11.54 8.13 -6.52
CA ILE A 242 11.15 7.77 -5.15
C ILE A 242 9.81 7.03 -5.10
N LYS A 243 9.18 6.83 -6.27
CA LYS A 243 7.94 6.07 -6.37
C LYS A 243 8.19 4.60 -6.08
N ASN A 244 7.40 4.03 -5.18
CA ASN A 244 7.51 2.64 -4.75
C ASN A 244 6.14 2.00 -4.58
N GLU A 245 6.09 0.70 -4.76
CA GLU A 245 4.99 -0.13 -4.32
C GLU A 245 5.46 -0.92 -3.09
N VAL A 246 4.76 -0.75 -1.98
CA VAL A 246 5.02 -1.45 -0.72
C VAL A 246 3.96 -2.51 -0.54
N THR A 247 4.39 -3.76 -0.36
CA THR A 247 3.48 -4.88 -0.12
C THR A 247 3.86 -5.61 1.14
N PHE A 248 2.87 -6.09 1.88
CA PHE A 248 3.04 -6.92 3.06
C PHE A 248 1.74 -7.65 3.40
N ASN A 249 1.82 -8.70 4.21
CA ASN A 249 0.66 -9.40 4.75
C ASN A 249 0.47 -9.06 6.23
N ILE A 250 -0.78 -8.87 6.64
CA ILE A 250 -1.18 -8.78 8.05
C ILE A 250 -1.77 -10.12 8.45
N HIS A 251 -1.29 -10.67 9.55
CA HIS A 251 -1.77 -11.93 10.11
C HIS A 251 -2.37 -11.69 11.49
N ILE A 252 -3.52 -12.29 11.74
CA ILE A 252 -4.19 -12.32 13.05
C ILE A 252 -4.42 -13.76 13.43
N VAL A 253 -3.88 -14.15 14.58
CA VAL A 253 -4.04 -15.50 15.15
C VAL A 253 -4.92 -15.40 16.39
N THR A 254 -5.94 -16.25 16.47
CA THR A 254 -6.86 -16.30 17.61
C THR A 254 -6.39 -17.26 18.69
N ASN A 255 -7.01 -17.20 19.86
CA ASN A 255 -6.76 -18.16 20.95
C ASN A 255 -7.14 -19.61 20.59
N SER A 256 -8.01 -19.80 19.58
CA SER A 256 -8.34 -21.10 19.00
C SER A 256 -7.30 -21.59 17.99
N SER A 257 -6.21 -20.85 17.78
CA SER A 257 -5.16 -21.12 16.79
C SER A 257 -5.64 -21.04 15.34
N GLU A 258 -6.76 -20.38 15.09
CA GLU A 258 -7.17 -20.02 13.74
C GLU A 258 -6.37 -18.80 13.28
N GLU A 259 -5.84 -18.85 12.06
CA GLU A 259 -5.05 -17.77 11.47
C GLU A 259 -5.82 -17.14 10.32
N TYR A 260 -5.81 -15.81 10.29
CA TYR A 260 -6.44 -14.98 9.30
C TYR A 260 -5.41 -14.04 8.68
N MET A 261 -5.40 -13.89 7.36
CA MET A 261 -4.44 -13.07 6.63
C MET A 261 -5.13 -12.03 5.75
N TYR A 262 -4.50 -10.87 5.58
CA TYR A 262 -4.89 -9.85 4.62
C TYR A 262 -3.66 -9.25 3.91
N PRO A 263 -3.57 -9.31 2.57
CA PRO A 263 -2.49 -8.70 1.81
C PRO A 263 -2.74 -7.19 1.62
N VAL A 264 -1.74 -6.38 1.89
CA VAL A 264 -1.77 -4.92 1.71
C VAL A 264 -0.85 -4.53 0.57
N HIS A 265 -1.35 -3.65 -0.33
CA HIS A 265 -0.60 -3.06 -1.42
C HIS A 265 -0.76 -1.55 -1.38
N LEU A 266 0.33 -0.81 -1.30
CA LEU A 266 0.33 0.64 -1.23
C LEU A 266 1.31 1.25 -2.23
N GLN A 267 0.86 2.25 -2.98
CA GLN A 267 1.74 3.07 -3.80
C GLN A 267 2.20 4.30 -3.03
N ILE A 268 3.51 4.51 -2.97
CA ILE A 268 4.17 5.57 -2.22
C ILE A 268 5.16 6.32 -3.14
N PRO A 269 5.27 7.65 -3.06
CA PRO A 269 4.47 8.55 -2.24
C PRO A 269 3.03 8.67 -2.74
N LEU A 270 2.14 9.04 -1.83
CA LEU A 270 0.74 9.24 -2.15
C LEU A 270 0.57 10.41 -3.13
N GLN A 271 -0.43 10.28 -3.99
CA GLN A 271 -0.86 11.37 -4.87
C GLN A 271 -2.37 11.32 -5.03
N ASN A 272 -2.97 12.46 -5.26
CA ASN A 272 -4.37 12.55 -5.65
C ASN A 272 -4.45 12.73 -7.17
N GLU A 273 -4.95 11.71 -7.86
CA GLU A 273 -5.07 11.70 -9.33
C GLU A 273 -6.08 12.73 -9.84
N ASP A 274 -7.14 13.02 -9.07
CA ASP A 274 -8.22 13.91 -9.48
C ASP A 274 -7.80 15.38 -9.54
N ASN A 275 -6.90 15.83 -8.66
CA ASN A 275 -6.47 17.21 -8.58
C ASN A 275 -4.95 17.41 -8.71
N GLY A 276 -4.21 16.35 -8.97
CA GLY A 276 -2.76 16.36 -9.15
C GLY A 276 -1.95 16.68 -7.89
N LYS A 277 -2.59 16.80 -6.72
CA LYS A 277 -1.87 17.02 -5.46
C LYS A 277 -1.02 15.82 -5.08
N ASN A 278 0.16 16.10 -4.59
CA ASN A 278 1.12 15.09 -4.17
C ASN A 278 2.10 15.67 -3.13
N ILE A 279 3.08 14.87 -2.72
CA ILE A 279 4.07 15.27 -1.71
C ILE A 279 4.88 16.53 -2.08
N TYR A 280 5.01 16.90 -3.36
CA TYR A 280 5.71 18.12 -3.78
C TYR A 280 5.00 19.42 -3.35
N ASP A 281 3.72 19.34 -3.05
CA ASP A 281 2.94 20.48 -2.56
C ASP A 281 3.13 20.72 -1.04
N GLY A 282 4.00 19.94 -0.43
CA GLY A 282 4.25 19.90 1.01
C GLY A 282 3.98 18.51 1.56
N SER A 283 3.59 18.40 2.84
CA SER A 283 3.11 17.14 3.40
C SER A 283 1.74 16.80 2.79
N TYR A 284 1.51 15.53 2.52
CA TYR A 284 0.29 15.06 1.90
C TYR A 284 -0.30 13.88 2.67
N SER A 285 -1.60 13.93 2.91
CA SER A 285 -2.33 12.85 3.59
C SER A 285 -3.52 12.38 2.78
N GLN A 286 -3.84 11.10 2.93
CA GLN A 286 -5.00 10.47 2.30
C GLN A 286 -5.59 9.43 3.23
N GLU A 287 -6.91 9.39 3.30
CA GLU A 287 -7.68 8.34 3.96
C GLU A 287 -8.47 7.57 2.90
N VAL A 288 -8.46 6.25 3.02
CA VAL A 288 -9.26 5.35 2.19
C VAL A 288 -10.05 4.45 3.12
N GLU A 289 -11.37 4.51 3.00
CA GLU A 289 -12.28 3.60 3.69
C GLU A 289 -12.59 2.40 2.82
N PHE A 290 -12.67 1.23 3.45
CA PHE A 290 -12.94 -0.02 2.77
C PHE A 290 -14.27 -0.60 3.23
N ASN A 291 -15.05 -1.04 2.26
CA ASN A 291 -16.24 -1.84 2.50
C ASN A 291 -15.92 -3.28 2.10
N ASN A 292 -16.08 -4.22 3.03
CA ASN A 292 -15.92 -5.67 2.78
C ASN A 292 -14.48 -6.14 2.48
N CYS A 293 -13.46 -5.54 3.09
CA CYS A 293 -12.08 -6.04 3.03
C CYS A 293 -11.81 -7.00 4.19
N TYR A 294 -12.23 -8.24 4.04
CA TYR A 294 -12.15 -9.28 5.07
C TYR A 294 -10.83 -10.02 5.02
N PHE A 295 -10.35 -10.41 6.20
CA PHE A 295 -9.27 -11.37 6.36
C PHE A 295 -9.76 -12.78 6.01
N TYR A 296 -8.92 -13.62 5.44
CA TYR A 296 -9.21 -14.98 5.02
C TYR A 296 -8.22 -15.99 5.59
#